data_13c1cdb4da08b9012f207f04fab656fb
#
_entry.id   13c1cdb4da08b9012f207f04fab656fb
#
_cell.length_a   1.000
_cell.length_b   1.000
_cell.length_c   1.000
_cell.angle_alpha   90.00
_cell.angle_beta   90.00
_cell.angle_gamma   90.00
#
_symmetry.space_group_name_H-M   'P 1'
#
loop_
_entity.id
_entity.type
_entity.pdbx_description
1 polymer ?
#
loop_
_entity_poly.entity_id
_entity_poly.type
_entity_poly.pdbx_seq_one_letter_code
_entity_poly.pdbx_strand_id
1 'polypeptide(L)'
;MMGIMSDPITILDSSDSLSRLSSESVGRLVVHRKDDLDIFPVNFVLDNSAEQPRLYFRTAEGTKLFSVNLNSDVLFEVDRFDDAEGWSVVLKGNAHVVRDTEEARHADTLGLKPWLPTLKYNFVRIDVREVSGRAFVFGEEPERY
;
A
#
# COMPACT_ATOMS: atom_id res chain seq x y z
N MET A 1 -41.71 4.21 5.85
CA MET A 1 -40.77 3.22 6.39
C MET A 1 -39.53 3.90 6.91
N MET A 2 -39.15 3.49 8.06
CA MET A 2 -37.87 3.96 8.58
C MET A 2 -36.75 3.48 7.71
N GLY A 3 -35.93 4.40 7.26
CA GLY A 3 -34.71 4.01 6.58
C GLY A 3 -33.83 3.18 7.50
N ILE A 4 -33.27 2.12 6.97
CA ILE A 4 -32.23 1.39 7.69
C ILE A 4 -31.04 2.33 7.75
N MET A 5 -30.55 2.60 8.96
CA MET A 5 -29.33 3.36 9.08
C MET A 5 -28.20 2.51 8.52
N SER A 6 -27.56 3.00 7.48
CA SER A 6 -26.40 2.33 6.94
C SER A 6 -25.30 2.31 7.98
N ASP A 7 -24.61 1.20 8.07
CA ASP A 7 -23.40 1.13 8.86
C ASP A 7 -22.44 2.22 8.37
N PRO A 8 -21.87 3.04 9.24
CA PRO A 8 -20.87 4.04 8.81
C PRO A 8 -19.59 3.40 8.27
N ILE A 9 -19.39 2.11 8.46
CA ILE A 9 -18.22 1.38 7.96
C ILE A 9 -18.70 0.28 7.02
N THR A 10 -18.15 0.27 5.81
CA THR A 10 -18.39 -0.79 4.82
C THR A 10 -17.09 -1.54 4.59
N ILE A 11 -17.14 -2.87 4.68
CA ILE A 11 -16.00 -3.70 4.32
C ILE A 11 -15.94 -3.82 2.80
N LEU A 12 -14.81 -3.49 2.22
CA LEU A 12 -14.59 -3.57 0.78
C LEU A 12 -14.09 -4.96 0.40
N ASP A 13 -14.50 -5.43 -0.78
CA ASP A 13 -13.91 -6.65 -1.31
C ASP A 13 -12.49 -6.38 -1.84
N SER A 14 -11.76 -7.44 -2.19
CA SER A 14 -10.38 -7.33 -2.64
C SER A 14 -10.24 -6.51 -3.91
N SER A 15 -11.15 -6.70 -4.86
CA SER A 15 -11.11 -5.98 -6.14
C SER A 15 -11.31 -4.48 -5.96
N ASP A 16 -12.29 -4.08 -5.18
CA ASP A 16 -12.55 -2.67 -4.88
C ASP A 16 -11.40 -2.06 -4.10
N SER A 17 -10.88 -2.80 -3.10
CA SER A 17 -9.73 -2.36 -2.31
C SER A 17 -8.51 -2.07 -3.19
N LEU A 18 -8.17 -2.99 -4.08
CA LEU A 18 -7.03 -2.82 -4.99
C LEU A 18 -7.26 -1.68 -5.98
N SER A 19 -8.48 -1.52 -6.47
CA SER A 19 -8.83 -0.42 -7.38
C SER A 19 -8.64 0.93 -6.71
N ARG A 20 -9.10 1.08 -5.48
CA ARG A 20 -8.93 2.31 -4.71
C ARG A 20 -7.47 2.59 -4.42
N LEU A 21 -6.73 1.59 -3.99
CA LEU A 21 -5.30 1.72 -3.70
C LEU A 21 -4.55 2.18 -4.95
N SER A 22 -4.85 1.60 -6.12
CA SER A 22 -4.16 1.93 -7.36
C SER A 22 -4.45 3.34 -7.87
N SER A 23 -5.48 4.00 -7.35
CA SER A 23 -5.79 5.38 -7.71
C SER A 23 -4.88 6.39 -7.01
N GLU A 24 -4.11 5.95 -6.01
CA GLU A 24 -3.20 6.80 -5.26
C GLU A 24 -1.76 6.54 -5.65
N SER A 25 -0.88 7.47 -5.33
CA SER A 25 0.55 7.39 -5.67
C SER A 25 1.47 7.32 -4.45
N VAL A 26 0.93 7.53 -3.26
CA VAL A 26 1.70 7.53 -2.01
C VAL A 26 1.00 6.66 -0.99
N GLY A 27 1.79 5.85 -0.32
CA GLY A 27 1.31 5.04 0.79
C GLY A 27 2.35 4.99 1.89
N ARG A 28 2.04 4.26 2.93
CA ARG A 28 2.93 4.10 4.08
C ARG A 28 3.35 2.64 4.19
N LEU A 29 4.67 2.45 4.16
CA LEU A 29 5.28 1.14 4.32
C LEU A 29 5.66 0.95 5.78
N VAL A 30 5.25 -0.16 6.37
CA VAL A 30 5.64 -0.56 7.72
C VAL A 30 6.57 -1.76 7.60
N VAL A 31 7.76 -1.63 8.17
CA VAL A 31 8.77 -2.68 8.16
C VAL A 31 9.10 -3.09 9.58
N HIS A 32 9.52 -4.34 9.72
CA HIS A 32 9.87 -4.93 11.00
C HIS A 32 11.31 -5.45 10.94
N ARG A 33 12.17 -4.92 11.80
CA ARG A 33 13.57 -5.33 11.92
C ARG A 33 13.84 -5.74 13.36
N LYS A 34 14.14 -7.01 13.58
CA LYS A 34 14.35 -7.53 14.95
C LYS A 34 13.19 -7.12 15.86
N ASP A 35 13.46 -6.31 16.86
CA ASP A 35 12.45 -5.85 17.81
C ASP A 35 11.93 -4.44 17.50
N ASP A 36 12.26 -3.91 16.32
CA ASP A 36 11.98 -2.54 15.96
C ASP A 36 11.00 -2.46 14.79
N LEU A 37 10.13 -1.46 14.83
CA LEU A 37 9.15 -1.18 13.79
C LEU A 37 9.39 0.20 13.25
N ASP A 38 9.41 0.33 11.92
CA ASP A 38 9.54 1.62 11.25
C ASP A 38 8.40 1.82 10.26
N ILE A 39 8.07 3.07 9.98
CA ILE A 39 7.06 3.44 8.99
C ILE A 39 7.60 4.54 8.09
N PHE A 40 7.35 4.42 6.79
CA PHE A 40 7.84 5.38 5.79
C PHE A 40 6.76 5.70 4.77
N PRO A 41 6.60 7.00 4.38
CA PRO A 41 5.83 7.32 3.18
C PRO A 41 6.67 6.96 1.94
N VAL A 42 6.05 6.32 0.98
CA VAL A 42 6.71 5.96 -0.27
C VAL A 42 5.79 6.16 -1.47
N ASN A 43 6.38 6.54 -2.60
CA ASN A 43 5.68 6.48 -3.88
C ASN A 43 5.63 5.04 -4.34
N PHE A 44 4.51 4.65 -4.90
CA PHE A 44 4.32 3.27 -5.31
C PHE A 44 3.51 3.16 -6.60
N VAL A 45 3.52 1.99 -7.17
CA VAL A 45 2.62 1.60 -8.25
C VAL A 45 2.21 0.16 -8.03
N LEU A 46 0.94 -0.13 -8.32
CA LEU A 46 0.41 -1.49 -8.25
C LEU A 46 0.46 -2.13 -9.62
N ASP A 47 1.03 -3.32 -9.70
CA ASP A 47 0.97 -4.18 -10.88
C ASP A 47 -0.02 -5.30 -10.61
N ASN A 48 -1.16 -5.23 -11.28
CA ASN A 48 -2.21 -6.22 -11.17
C ASN A 48 -2.34 -7.06 -12.45
N SER A 49 -1.30 -7.06 -13.27
CA SER A 49 -1.28 -7.82 -14.54
C SER A 49 -1.00 -9.30 -14.34
N ALA A 50 -0.37 -9.67 -13.22
CA ALA A 50 -0.11 -11.05 -12.88
C ALA A 50 -1.25 -11.61 -12.02
N GLU A 51 -1.27 -12.93 -11.86
CA GLU A 51 -2.28 -13.61 -11.04
C GLU A 51 -2.26 -13.13 -9.59
N GLN A 52 -1.06 -12.91 -9.04
CA GLN A 52 -0.88 -12.31 -7.73
C GLN A 52 -0.50 -10.84 -7.86
N PRO A 53 -1.20 -9.93 -7.20
CA PRO A 53 -0.84 -8.52 -7.25
C PRO A 53 0.54 -8.27 -6.68
N ARG A 54 1.25 -7.33 -7.29
CA ARG A 54 2.57 -6.90 -6.84
C ARG A 54 2.58 -5.38 -6.74
N LEU A 55 3.22 -4.89 -5.71
CA LEU A 55 3.41 -3.45 -5.53
C LEU A 55 4.89 -3.14 -5.65
N TYR A 56 5.21 -2.10 -6.42
CA TYR A 56 6.59 -1.68 -6.60
C TYR A 56 6.81 -0.28 -6.05
N PHE A 57 7.95 -0.08 -5.44
CA PHE A 57 8.43 1.26 -5.09
C PHE A 57 9.94 1.32 -5.30
N ARG A 58 10.49 2.53 -5.30
CA ARG A 58 11.91 2.77 -5.49
C ARG A 58 12.50 3.31 -4.19
N THR A 59 13.71 2.87 -3.87
CA THR A 59 14.43 3.39 -2.73
C THR A 59 15.92 3.44 -3.02
N ALA A 60 16.57 4.51 -2.59
CA ALA A 60 18.02 4.63 -2.67
C ALA A 60 18.70 3.76 -1.62
N GLU A 61 18.00 3.42 -0.54
CA GLU A 61 18.54 2.69 0.61
C GLU A 61 18.11 1.22 0.64
N GLY A 62 17.60 0.70 -0.48
CA GLY A 62 16.98 -0.63 -0.53
C GLY A 62 17.82 -1.75 0.05
N THR A 63 19.12 -1.71 -0.15
CA THR A 63 20.01 -2.77 0.35
C THR A 63 20.20 -2.72 1.85
N LYS A 64 20.13 -1.56 2.48
CA LYS A 64 20.20 -1.42 3.93
C LYS A 64 18.88 -1.72 4.60
N LEU A 65 17.80 -1.20 4.00
CA LEU A 65 16.46 -1.35 4.55
C LEU A 65 15.97 -2.79 4.44
N PHE A 66 16.36 -3.51 3.39
CA PHE A 66 15.92 -4.88 3.11
C PHE A 66 17.10 -5.85 3.10
N SER A 67 18.01 -5.71 4.06
CA SER A 67 19.15 -6.60 4.22
C SER A 67 18.75 -7.95 4.85
N VAL A 68 19.70 -8.86 4.91
CA VAL A 68 19.50 -10.23 5.41
C VAL A 68 18.84 -10.29 6.81
N ASN A 69 19.03 -9.26 7.61
CA ASN A 69 18.51 -9.21 8.98
C ASN A 69 17.09 -8.64 9.08
N LEU A 70 16.51 -8.25 7.97
CA LEU A 70 15.16 -7.71 7.92
C LEU A 70 14.16 -8.85 7.69
N ASN A 71 13.11 -8.85 8.48
CA ASN A 71 11.96 -9.70 8.19
C ASN A 71 11.29 -9.18 6.93
N SER A 72 11.08 -10.05 5.94
CA SER A 72 10.45 -9.66 4.68
C SER A 72 8.96 -9.32 4.81
N ASP A 73 8.32 -9.71 5.92
CA ASP A 73 6.92 -9.39 6.17
C ASP A 73 6.77 -7.88 6.35
N VAL A 74 5.87 -7.30 5.56
CA VAL A 74 5.62 -5.86 5.61
C VAL A 74 4.12 -5.59 5.57
N LEU A 75 3.75 -4.41 6.05
CA LEU A 75 2.43 -3.83 5.85
C LEU A 75 2.56 -2.63 4.94
N PHE A 76 1.53 -2.41 4.15
CA PHE A 76 1.44 -1.23 3.31
C PHE A 76 0.03 -0.67 3.41
N GLU A 77 -0.09 0.61 3.67
CA GLU A 77 -1.39 1.25 3.89
C GLU A 77 -1.55 2.45 2.96
N VAL A 78 -2.73 2.58 2.39
CA VAL A 78 -3.12 3.75 1.61
C VAL A 78 -4.50 4.18 2.09
N ASP A 79 -4.70 5.47 2.24
CA ASP A 79 -6.00 6.00 2.60
C ASP A 79 -6.28 7.31 1.88
N ARG A 80 -7.54 7.67 1.88
CA ARG A 80 -8.00 8.95 1.39
C ARG A 80 -9.29 9.32 2.11
N PHE A 81 -9.45 10.59 2.41
CA PHE A 81 -10.68 11.06 3.02
C PHE A 81 -10.93 12.53 2.69
N ASP A 82 -12.19 12.90 2.72
CA ASP A 82 -12.63 14.28 2.64
C ASP A 82 -13.55 14.57 3.84
N ASP A 83 -14.35 15.63 3.78
CA ASP A 83 -15.22 15.99 4.89
C ASP A 83 -16.41 15.04 5.06
N ALA A 84 -16.76 14.29 4.04
CA ALA A 84 -17.97 13.47 4.02
C ALA A 84 -17.67 11.97 4.13
N GLU A 85 -16.56 11.50 3.55
CA GLU A 85 -16.29 10.09 3.46
C GLU A 85 -14.78 9.82 3.36
N GLY A 86 -14.43 8.58 3.55
CA GLY A 86 -13.06 8.15 3.41
C GLY A 86 -12.95 6.65 3.22
N TRP A 87 -11.75 6.20 2.93
CA TRP A 87 -11.46 4.77 2.84
C TRP A 87 -10.00 4.53 3.24
N SER A 88 -9.73 3.31 3.67
CA SER A 88 -8.37 2.85 3.90
C SER A 88 -8.21 1.43 3.40
N VAL A 89 -7.03 1.13 2.87
CA VAL A 89 -6.67 -0.20 2.38
C VAL A 89 -5.33 -0.59 2.99
N VAL A 90 -5.27 -1.79 3.52
CA VAL A 90 -4.04 -2.35 4.10
C VAL A 90 -3.68 -3.61 3.33
N LEU A 91 -2.43 -3.66 2.87
CA LEU A 91 -1.84 -4.85 2.28
C LEU A 91 -0.90 -5.50 3.28
N LYS A 92 -0.91 -6.82 3.29
CA LYS A 92 0.11 -7.63 3.96
C LYS A 92 0.85 -8.41 2.89
N GLY A 93 2.16 -8.39 2.95
CA GLY A 93 2.95 -9.08 1.95
C GLY A 93 4.40 -9.23 2.33
N ASN A 94 5.17 -9.67 1.38
CA ASN A 94 6.61 -9.89 1.54
C ASN A 94 7.38 -8.98 0.59
N ALA A 95 8.36 -8.27 1.12
CA ALA A 95 9.16 -7.33 0.36
C ALA A 95 10.47 -7.96 -0.10
N HIS A 96 10.83 -7.73 -1.35
CA HIS A 96 12.06 -8.23 -1.96
C HIS A 96 12.69 -7.14 -2.80
N VAL A 97 14.00 -6.99 -2.69
CA VAL A 97 14.75 -6.13 -3.61
C VAL A 97 14.74 -6.81 -4.98
N VAL A 98 14.36 -6.07 -6.01
CA VAL A 98 14.36 -6.59 -7.38
C VAL A 98 15.79 -6.64 -7.88
N ARG A 99 16.27 -7.84 -8.20
CA ARG A 99 17.63 -8.07 -8.70
C ARG A 99 17.64 -8.51 -10.16
N ASP A 100 16.51 -9.00 -10.66
CA ASP A 100 16.38 -9.44 -12.03
C ASP A 100 16.23 -8.23 -12.97
N THR A 101 17.05 -8.19 -14.01
CA THR A 101 17.08 -7.09 -14.98
C THR A 101 15.76 -6.98 -15.74
N GLU A 102 15.15 -8.10 -16.10
CA GLU A 102 13.88 -8.09 -16.83
C GLU A 102 12.75 -7.56 -15.96
N GLU A 103 12.72 -7.96 -14.70
CA GLU A 103 11.73 -7.45 -13.76
C GLU A 103 11.91 -5.95 -13.52
N ALA A 104 13.14 -5.49 -13.39
CA ALA A 104 13.43 -4.07 -13.23
C ALA A 104 12.95 -3.26 -14.45
N ARG A 105 13.12 -3.77 -15.65
CA ARG A 105 12.60 -3.13 -16.86
C ARG A 105 11.08 -3.08 -16.87
N HIS A 106 10.44 -4.18 -16.46
CA HIS A 106 9.00 -4.22 -16.34
C HIS A 106 8.51 -3.16 -15.34
N ALA A 107 9.14 -3.09 -14.18
CA ALA A 107 8.80 -2.10 -13.17
C ALA A 107 8.94 -0.67 -13.68
N ASP A 108 9.96 -0.39 -14.48
CA ASP A 108 10.14 0.93 -15.11
C ASP A 108 8.98 1.31 -16.02
N THR A 109 8.28 0.34 -16.60
CA THR A 109 7.15 0.63 -17.51
C THR A 109 5.85 0.97 -16.77
N LEU A 110 5.80 0.79 -15.46
CA LEU A 110 4.56 0.94 -14.69
C LEU A 110 4.22 2.38 -14.33
N GLY A 111 5.05 3.33 -14.73
CA GLY A 111 4.74 4.75 -14.55
C GLY A 111 5.05 5.30 -13.17
N LEU A 112 5.89 4.61 -12.40
CA LEU A 112 6.29 5.08 -11.09
C LEU A 112 7.19 6.32 -11.24
N LYS A 113 6.72 7.45 -10.70
CA LYS A 113 7.46 8.72 -10.76
C LYS A 113 8.04 9.00 -9.38
N PRO A 114 9.36 9.04 -9.24
CA PRO A 114 9.97 9.37 -7.96
C PRO A 114 9.76 10.85 -7.63
N TRP A 115 9.48 11.13 -6.38
CA TRP A 115 9.39 12.51 -5.89
C TRP A 115 10.75 13.14 -5.66
N LEU A 116 11.75 12.31 -5.37
CA LEU A 116 13.10 12.78 -5.11
C LEU A 116 13.99 12.52 -6.31
N PRO A 117 14.79 13.51 -6.73
CA PRO A 117 15.71 13.35 -7.86
C PRO A 117 16.93 12.55 -7.41
N THR A 118 16.83 11.22 -7.47
CA THR A 118 17.94 10.33 -7.15
C THR A 118 18.34 9.56 -8.40
N LEU A 119 19.67 9.51 -8.64
CA LEU A 119 20.24 8.82 -9.78
C LEU A 119 20.42 7.33 -9.52
N LYS A 120 20.55 6.94 -8.25
CA LYS A 120 20.71 5.54 -7.87
C LYS A 120 19.47 5.10 -7.11
N TYR A 121 18.86 4.01 -7.55
CA TYR A 121 17.72 3.45 -6.90
C TYR A 121 17.65 1.95 -7.12
N ASN A 122 16.96 1.31 -6.23
CA ASN A 122 16.57 -0.08 -6.37
C ASN A 122 15.06 -0.15 -6.36
N PHE A 123 14.48 -1.02 -7.19
CA PHE A 123 13.09 -1.38 -7.04
C PHE A 123 12.94 -2.37 -5.91
N VAL A 124 11.88 -2.20 -5.16
CA VAL A 124 11.44 -3.18 -4.18
C VAL A 124 10.06 -3.64 -4.60
N ARG A 125 9.87 -4.96 -4.60
CA ARG A 125 8.59 -5.59 -4.90
C ARG A 125 7.97 -6.08 -3.61
N ILE A 126 6.69 -5.79 -3.42
CA ILE A 126 5.90 -6.43 -2.38
C ILE A 126 4.97 -7.44 -3.05
N ASP A 127 5.15 -8.72 -2.73
CA ASP A 127 4.21 -9.75 -3.13
C ASP A 127 3.03 -9.70 -2.17
N VAL A 128 1.86 -9.34 -2.68
CA VAL A 128 0.67 -9.11 -1.85
C VAL A 128 0.04 -10.45 -1.49
N ARG A 129 -0.02 -10.74 -0.18
CA ARG A 129 -0.65 -11.96 0.34
C ARG A 129 -2.09 -11.74 0.77
N GLU A 130 -2.37 -10.56 1.30
CA GLU A 130 -3.65 -10.24 1.91
C GLU A 130 -3.97 -8.79 1.64
N VAL A 131 -5.21 -8.50 1.31
CA VAL A 131 -5.69 -7.14 1.17
C VAL A 131 -6.97 -6.97 1.97
N SER A 132 -7.08 -5.88 2.72
CA SER A 132 -8.30 -5.51 3.42
C SER A 132 -8.58 -4.04 3.20
N GLY A 133 -9.84 -3.71 3.03
CA GLY A 133 -10.24 -2.34 2.82
C GLY A 133 -11.53 -2.01 3.54
N ARG A 134 -11.66 -0.74 3.93
CA ARG A 134 -12.84 -0.21 4.60
C ARG A 134 -13.16 1.16 4.02
N ALA A 135 -14.45 1.39 3.82
CA ALA A 135 -14.95 2.71 3.47
C ALA A 135 -15.76 3.26 4.64
N PHE A 136 -15.69 4.58 4.81
CA PHE A 136 -16.29 5.27 5.94
C PHE A 136 -17.19 6.37 5.42
N VAL A 137 -18.36 6.52 6.05
CA VAL A 137 -19.22 7.68 5.86
C VAL A 137 -19.21 8.47 7.16
N PHE A 138 -18.78 9.71 7.08
CA PHE A 138 -18.70 10.58 8.26
C PHE A 138 -20.08 11.22 8.50
N GLY A 139 -20.35 11.56 9.76
CA GLY A 139 -21.58 12.15 10.16
C GLY A 139 -21.48 12.66 11.59
N GLU A 140 -22.57 13.15 12.10
CA GLU A 140 -22.62 13.63 13.48
C GLU A 140 -22.48 12.47 14.46
N GLU A 141 -21.84 12.72 15.56
CA GLU A 141 -21.77 11.76 16.64
C GLU A 141 -23.20 11.45 17.13
N PRO A 142 -23.60 10.17 17.21
CA PRO A 142 -24.94 9.84 17.70
C PRO A 142 -25.09 10.23 19.18
N GLU A 143 -26.31 10.50 19.60
CA GLU A 143 -26.60 10.78 20.99
C GLU A 143 -26.17 9.59 21.83
N ARG A 144 -25.47 9.86 22.91
CA ARG A 144 -24.95 8.82 23.78
C ARG A 144 -26.02 8.22 24.68
N TYR A 145 -27.12 8.92 24.87
CA TYR A 145 -28.22 8.47 25.75
C TYR A 145 -29.57 8.86 25.18
#